data_b9c14a17669ebd644a0a5f8036441852
#
_entry.id   b9c14a17669ebd644a0a5f8036441852
#
_cell.length_a   1.000
_cell.length_b   1.000
_cell.length_c   1.000
_cell.angle_alpha   90.00
_cell.angle_beta   90.00
_cell.angle_gamma   90.00
#
_symmetry.space_group_name_H-M   'P 1'
#
loop_
_entity.id
_entity.type
_entity.pdbx_description
1 polymer ?
#
loop_
_entity_poly.entity_id
_entity_poly.type
_entity_poly.pdbx_seq_one_letter_code
_entity_poly.pdbx_strand_id
1 'polypeptide(L)'
;MLYSMQHPDYYFMLAVEGNEYVGAVCGQVVPFYFSPELLGLEQAWYVREGTKNRASIGAKLMHGFVDWCLETKKAVMVQSGDVAGIRSVGVDALYRHMGFTRYGAVYRYMRET
;
A
#
# COMPACT_ATOMS: atom_id res chain seq x y z
N MET A 1 -4.43 14.83 8.73
CA MET A 1 -5.73 14.58 8.08
C MET A 1 -5.53 13.72 6.85
N LEU A 2 -6.45 12.81 6.58
CA LEU A 2 -6.36 11.90 5.45
C LEU A 2 -7.41 12.28 4.40
N TYR A 3 -6.98 12.31 3.15
CA TYR A 3 -7.87 12.57 2.01
C TYR A 3 -7.78 11.41 1.06
N SER A 4 -8.93 10.87 0.66
CA SER A 4 -8.96 9.76 -0.28
C SER A 4 -9.65 10.16 -1.58
N MET A 5 -9.15 9.60 -2.67
CA MET A 5 -9.79 9.71 -3.98
C MET A 5 -9.96 8.29 -4.52
N GLN A 6 -11.16 8.00 -5.01
CA GLN A 6 -11.48 6.67 -5.49
C GLN A 6 -11.95 6.74 -6.93
N HIS A 7 -11.37 5.88 -7.73
CA HIS A 7 -11.80 5.59 -9.09
C HIS A 7 -12.28 4.13 -9.07
N PRO A 8 -13.13 3.70 -10.00
CA PRO A 8 -13.59 2.30 -9.99
C PRO A 8 -12.47 1.26 -9.83
N ASP A 9 -11.29 1.50 -10.40
CA ASP A 9 -10.19 0.55 -10.36
C ASP A 9 -8.98 1.01 -9.56
N TYR A 10 -8.98 2.25 -9.09
CA TYR A 10 -7.81 2.85 -8.43
C TYR A 10 -8.18 3.49 -7.10
N TYR A 11 -7.22 3.49 -6.19
CA TYR A 11 -7.36 4.11 -4.89
C TYR A 11 -6.15 4.99 -4.62
N PHE A 12 -6.38 6.15 -4.05
CA PHE A 12 -5.32 7.07 -3.68
C PHE A 12 -5.70 7.76 -2.37
N MET A 13 -4.79 7.78 -1.41
CA MET A 13 -5.00 8.48 -0.15
C MET A 13 -3.75 9.28 0.21
N LEU A 14 -3.97 10.53 0.60
CA LEU A 14 -2.93 11.43 1.05
C LEU A 14 -3.05 11.69 2.54
N ALA A 15 -1.92 11.76 3.22
CA ALA A 15 -1.83 12.26 4.59
C ALA A 15 -1.26 13.67 4.56
N VAL A 16 -1.94 14.58 5.24
CA VAL A 16 -1.57 16.00 5.28
C VAL A 16 -1.47 16.43 6.74
N GLU A 17 -0.40 17.13 7.06
CA GLU A 17 -0.24 17.79 8.37
C GLU A 17 0.04 19.27 8.13
N GLY A 18 -0.81 20.13 8.70
CA GLY A 18 -0.75 21.55 8.39
C GLY A 18 -1.02 21.76 6.91
N ASN A 19 -0.08 22.37 6.20
CA ASN A 19 -0.18 22.61 4.77
C ASN A 19 0.76 21.71 3.96
N GLU A 20 1.28 20.63 4.58
CA GLU A 20 2.27 19.79 3.93
C GLU A 20 1.76 18.37 3.74
N TYR A 21 2.05 17.80 2.57
CA TYR A 21 1.82 16.39 2.31
C TYR A 21 2.93 15.58 2.97
N VAL A 22 2.57 14.66 3.85
CA VAL A 22 3.54 13.87 4.59
C VAL A 22 3.54 12.41 4.22
N GLY A 23 2.56 11.94 3.47
CA GLY A 23 2.53 10.55 3.05
C GLY A 23 1.44 10.27 2.06
N ALA A 24 1.48 9.06 1.51
CA ALA A 24 0.50 8.62 0.53
C ALA A 24 0.49 7.10 0.43
N VAL A 25 -0.63 6.57 -0.01
CA VAL A 25 -0.75 5.20 -0.49
C VAL A 25 -1.56 5.23 -1.77
N CYS A 26 -1.18 4.43 -2.73
CA CYS A 26 -2.00 4.23 -3.92
C CYS A 26 -1.89 2.79 -4.40
N GLY A 27 -2.94 2.36 -5.09
CA GLY A 27 -2.98 1.02 -5.62
C GLY A 27 -4.19 0.83 -6.51
N GLN A 28 -4.36 -0.40 -6.94
CA GLN A 28 -5.44 -0.75 -7.85
C GLN A 28 -5.93 -2.16 -7.57
N VAL A 29 -7.08 -2.50 -8.16
CA VAL A 29 -7.55 -3.88 -8.20
C VAL A 29 -7.46 -4.37 -9.64
N VAL A 30 -7.04 -5.62 -9.79
CA VAL A 30 -6.90 -6.27 -11.09
C VAL A 30 -7.45 -7.68 -10.98
N PRO A 31 -7.85 -8.31 -12.10
CA PRO A 31 -8.23 -9.73 -12.08
C PRO A 31 -7.07 -10.59 -11.61
N PHE A 32 -7.38 -11.58 -10.78
CA PHE A 32 -6.40 -12.53 -10.27
C PHE A 32 -6.30 -13.70 -11.25
N TYR A 33 -5.17 -13.82 -11.91
CA TYR A 33 -4.87 -14.85 -12.91
C TYR A 33 -6.04 -15.74 -13.34
N PHE A 34 -6.47 -15.67 -14.57
CA PHE A 34 -7.50 -16.59 -15.13
C PHE A 34 -8.76 -16.75 -14.27
N SER A 35 -9.02 -15.82 -13.38
CA SER A 35 -10.14 -15.88 -12.44
C SER A 35 -10.90 -14.55 -12.49
N PRO A 36 -12.22 -14.56 -12.29
CA PRO A 36 -12.96 -13.30 -12.14
C PRO A 36 -12.72 -12.61 -10.80
N GLU A 37 -12.02 -13.27 -9.88
CA GLU A 37 -11.73 -12.68 -8.58
C GLU A 37 -10.74 -11.55 -8.74
N LEU A 38 -10.80 -10.57 -7.82
CA LEU A 38 -9.95 -9.40 -7.87
C LEU A 38 -8.81 -9.51 -6.86
N LEU A 39 -7.67 -8.95 -7.26
CA LEU A 39 -6.48 -8.83 -6.46
C LEU A 39 -6.18 -7.35 -6.28
N GLY A 40 -5.97 -6.92 -5.04
CA GLY A 40 -5.50 -5.57 -4.75
C GLY A 40 -3.98 -5.51 -4.83
N LEU A 41 -3.46 -4.53 -5.56
CA LEU A 41 -2.03 -4.32 -5.71
C LEU A 41 -1.68 -2.93 -5.20
N GLU A 42 -0.89 -2.86 -4.13
CA GLU A 42 -0.31 -1.61 -3.68
C GLU A 42 0.80 -1.21 -4.64
N GLN A 43 0.78 0.03 -5.09
CA GLN A 43 1.76 0.55 -6.04
C GLN A 43 2.74 1.51 -5.40
N ALA A 44 2.29 2.25 -4.39
CA ALA A 44 3.15 3.14 -3.63
C ALA A 44 2.59 3.33 -2.24
N TRP A 45 3.47 3.31 -1.26
CA TRP A 45 3.12 3.51 0.14
C TRP A 45 4.30 4.17 0.82
N TYR A 46 4.10 5.37 1.34
CA TYR A 46 5.21 6.17 1.78
C TYR A 46 4.76 7.17 2.83
N VAL A 47 5.60 7.37 3.83
CA VAL A 47 5.47 8.48 4.78
C VAL A 47 6.84 9.12 4.91
N ARG A 48 6.89 10.45 4.78
CA ARG A 48 8.14 11.21 4.79
C ARG A 48 8.90 10.98 6.09
N GLU A 49 10.20 10.79 5.98
CA GLU A 49 11.08 10.68 7.15
C GLU A 49 10.98 11.92 8.02
N GLY A 50 11.11 11.72 9.33
CA GLY A 50 10.99 12.82 10.28
C GLY A 50 9.57 13.22 10.61
N THR A 51 8.57 12.62 9.96
CA THR A 51 7.16 12.89 10.27
C THR A 51 6.84 12.32 11.64
N LYS A 52 6.21 13.14 12.47
CA LYS A 52 5.75 12.70 13.79
C LYS A 52 4.66 11.65 13.63
N ASN A 53 4.72 10.59 14.43
CA ASN A 53 3.76 9.49 14.37
C ASN A 53 3.77 8.77 13.01
N ARG A 54 4.94 8.67 12.41
CA ARG A 54 5.12 8.12 11.06
C ARG A 54 4.51 6.73 10.91
N ALA A 55 4.75 5.83 11.86
CA ALA A 55 4.23 4.47 11.81
C ALA A 55 2.69 4.45 11.87
N SER A 56 2.10 5.28 12.72
CA SER A 56 0.64 5.38 12.83
C SER A 56 0.02 5.90 11.54
N ILE A 57 0.63 6.93 10.95
CA ILE A 57 0.15 7.48 9.68
C ILE A 57 0.26 6.44 8.57
N GLY A 58 1.40 5.74 8.51
CA GLY A 58 1.60 4.68 7.53
C GLY A 58 0.58 3.56 7.66
N ALA A 59 0.29 3.13 8.89
CA ALA A 59 -0.70 2.10 9.13
C ALA A 59 -2.10 2.55 8.68
N LYS A 60 -2.49 3.78 8.99
CA LYS A 60 -3.79 4.30 8.58
C LYS A 60 -3.93 4.38 7.07
N LEU A 61 -2.88 4.79 6.38
CA LEU A 61 -2.89 4.82 4.92
C LEU A 61 -3.09 3.42 4.35
N MET A 62 -2.33 2.46 4.81
CA MET A 62 -2.42 1.09 4.31
C MET A 62 -3.76 0.45 4.67
N HIS A 63 -4.28 0.67 5.88
CA HIS A 63 -5.60 0.16 6.26
C HIS A 63 -6.69 0.71 5.36
N GLY A 64 -6.62 1.98 4.97
CA GLY A 64 -7.57 2.58 4.05
C GLY A 64 -7.59 1.86 2.71
N PHE A 65 -6.41 1.57 2.18
CA PHE A 65 -6.28 0.84 0.92
C PHE A 65 -6.80 -0.60 1.04
N VAL A 66 -6.39 -1.31 2.10
CA VAL A 66 -6.83 -2.69 2.32
C VAL A 66 -8.35 -2.76 2.47
N ASP A 67 -8.95 -1.86 3.24
CA ASP A 67 -10.39 -1.84 3.43
C ASP A 67 -11.12 -1.57 2.11
N TRP A 68 -10.61 -0.64 1.31
CA TRP A 68 -11.20 -0.39 0.00
C TRP A 68 -11.15 -1.64 -0.89
N CYS A 69 -10.01 -2.33 -0.93
CA CYS A 69 -9.87 -3.55 -1.72
C CYS A 69 -10.84 -4.63 -1.26
N LEU A 70 -10.89 -4.90 0.04
CA LEU A 70 -11.66 -6.02 0.58
C LEU A 70 -13.14 -5.71 0.70
N GLU A 71 -13.48 -4.53 1.23
CA GLU A 71 -14.88 -4.20 1.53
C GLU A 71 -15.62 -3.59 0.34
N THR A 72 -14.99 -2.69 -0.38
CA THR A 72 -15.63 -1.99 -1.50
C THR A 72 -15.51 -2.79 -2.79
N LYS A 73 -14.32 -3.28 -3.11
CA LYS A 73 -14.06 -3.97 -4.37
C LYS A 73 -14.19 -5.48 -4.26
N LYS A 74 -14.31 -6.02 -3.04
CA LYS A 74 -14.46 -7.46 -2.80
C LYS A 74 -13.30 -8.28 -3.33
N ALA A 75 -12.10 -7.73 -3.26
CA ALA A 75 -10.88 -8.45 -3.63
C ALA A 75 -10.65 -9.62 -2.68
N VAL A 76 -10.05 -10.69 -3.18
CA VAL A 76 -9.76 -11.87 -2.37
C VAL A 76 -8.42 -11.78 -1.65
N MET A 77 -7.55 -10.87 -2.10
CA MET A 77 -6.22 -10.74 -1.54
C MET A 77 -5.70 -9.33 -1.83
N VAL A 78 -4.82 -8.83 -0.98
CA VAL A 78 -4.10 -7.58 -1.20
C VAL A 78 -2.62 -7.88 -1.13
N GLN A 79 -1.88 -7.45 -2.14
CA GLN A 79 -0.43 -7.56 -2.16
C GLN A 79 0.21 -6.20 -1.97
N SER A 80 1.23 -6.17 -1.16
CA SER A 80 2.05 -5.01 -0.92
C SER A 80 3.49 -5.46 -0.75
N GLY A 81 4.45 -4.64 -1.13
CA GLY A 81 5.83 -5.04 -1.03
C GLY A 81 6.78 -3.86 -0.96
N ASP A 82 7.95 -4.10 -0.40
CA ASP A 82 9.03 -3.16 -0.39
C ASP A 82 9.94 -3.42 -1.60
N VAL A 83 9.66 -2.70 -2.68
CA VAL A 83 10.43 -2.84 -3.91
C VAL A 83 11.50 -1.75 -4.06
N ALA A 84 11.59 -0.86 -3.08
CA ALA A 84 12.61 0.20 -3.11
C ALA A 84 13.99 -0.31 -2.68
N GLY A 85 14.07 -1.52 -2.19
CA GLY A 85 15.34 -2.12 -1.77
C GLY A 85 15.79 -1.71 -0.38
N ILE A 86 14.99 -0.95 0.32
CA ILE A 86 15.28 -0.50 1.68
C ILE A 86 14.39 -1.28 2.62
N ARG A 87 14.82 -2.48 2.96
CA ARG A 87 14.08 -3.26 3.95
C ARG A 87 14.62 -2.97 5.32
N SER A 88 13.72 -2.74 6.25
CA SER A 88 14.08 -2.59 7.65
C SER A 88 13.25 -3.54 8.48
N VAL A 89 13.79 -3.88 9.65
CA VAL A 89 13.04 -4.69 10.63
C VAL A 89 11.74 -3.98 11.00
N GLY A 90 11.75 -2.66 11.05
CA GLY A 90 10.57 -1.89 11.36
C GLY A 90 9.45 -2.03 10.32
N VAL A 91 9.81 -2.08 9.03
CA VAL A 91 8.83 -2.26 7.97
C VAL A 91 8.21 -3.66 8.05
N ASP A 92 9.03 -4.69 8.21
CA ASP A 92 8.52 -6.06 8.35
C ASP A 92 7.59 -6.16 9.57
N ALA A 93 7.98 -5.57 10.69
CA ALA A 93 7.17 -5.58 11.90
C ALA A 93 5.83 -4.88 11.70
N LEU A 94 5.83 -3.76 10.98
CA LEU A 94 4.62 -3.00 10.69
C LEU A 94 3.66 -3.81 9.82
N TYR A 95 4.17 -4.45 8.77
CA TYR A 95 3.34 -5.34 7.94
C TYR A 95 2.68 -6.44 8.77
N ARG A 96 3.47 -7.10 9.62
CA ARG A 96 2.95 -8.18 10.47
C ARG A 96 1.89 -7.67 11.44
N HIS A 97 2.14 -6.50 12.02
CA HIS A 97 1.19 -5.89 12.95
C HIS A 97 -0.14 -5.58 12.26
N MET A 98 -0.11 -5.23 10.98
CA MET A 98 -1.32 -4.97 10.20
C MET A 98 -2.00 -6.23 9.67
N GLY A 99 -1.47 -7.41 9.97
CA GLY A 99 -2.06 -8.68 9.55
C GLY A 99 -1.55 -9.22 8.22
N PHE A 100 -0.52 -8.62 7.64
CA PHE A 100 0.09 -9.15 6.43
C PHE A 100 1.01 -10.32 6.76
N THR A 101 1.07 -11.29 5.86
CA THR A 101 2.04 -12.37 5.91
C THR A 101 2.99 -12.24 4.73
N ARG A 102 4.23 -12.63 4.94
CA ARG A 102 5.21 -12.61 3.87
C ARG A 102 4.85 -13.66 2.82
N TYR A 103 4.85 -13.25 1.56
CA TYR A 103 4.29 -14.07 0.47
C TYR A 103 5.27 -14.27 -0.69
N GLY A 104 6.50 -14.38 -0.50
CA GLY A 104 7.43 -14.68 -1.57
C GLY A 104 8.43 -13.56 -1.82
N ALA A 105 9.03 -13.56 -2.98
CA ALA A 105 10.07 -12.62 -3.36
C ALA A 105 9.75 -11.96 -4.70
N VAL A 106 10.27 -10.75 -4.88
CA VAL A 106 10.14 -10.03 -6.14
C VAL A 106 11.51 -9.99 -6.80
N TYR A 107 11.53 -10.39 -8.08
CA TYR A 107 12.73 -10.30 -8.89
C TYR A 107 12.49 -9.28 -10.00
N ARG A 108 13.53 -8.57 -10.38
CA ARG A 108 13.43 -7.62 -11.48
C ARG A 108 14.57 -7.82 -12.46
N TYR A 109 14.25 -7.60 -13.70
CA TYR A 109 15.24 -7.59 -14.79
C TYR A 109 15.30 -6.18 -15.33
N MET A 110 16.47 -5.58 -15.28
CA MET A 110 16.66 -4.21 -15.73
C MET A 110 17.14 -4.19 -17.18
N ARG A 111 16.58 -3.27 -17.95
CA ARG A 111 17.06 -3.04 -19.30
C ARG A 111 18.45 -2.42 -19.24
N GLU A 112 19.38 -2.99 -19.95
CA GLU A 112 20.71 -2.39 -20.10
C GLU A 112 20.67 -1.27 -21.13
N THR A 113 21.39 -0.20 -20.84
CA THR A 113 21.46 0.97 -21.73
C THR A 113 22.82 1.07 -22.39
#